data_db80c4612338d2c467941bb8f2462d33
#
_entry.id   db80c4612338d2c467941bb8f2462d33
#
_cell.length_a   1.000
_cell.length_b   1.000
_cell.length_c   1.000
_cell.angle_alpha   90.00
_cell.angle_beta   90.00
_cell.angle_gamma   90.00
#
_symmetry.space_group_name_H-M   'P 1'
#
loop_
_entity.id
_entity.type
_entity.pdbx_description
1 polymer ?
#
loop_
_entity_poly.entity_id
_entity_poly.type
_entity_poly.pdbx_seq_one_letter_code
_entity_poly.pdbx_strand_id
1 'polypeptide(L)'
;IRVAAKKVAPCSARYYCRDHSGVCAHKDDMAEILQKMIDADVIVLASPVYFYSIDAQLKAVIDRTVARWLEVKNKEFYYIITMADNERTSADTTLSCFRGYADCVDGAVEKGIIIGSGVYEPGKVRNIPAMVQAYQMGQNA
;
A
#
# COMPACT_ATOMS: atom_id res chain seq x y z
N ILE A 1 2.14 -2.18 -9.38
CA ILE A 1 2.98 -0.97 -9.61
C ILE A 1 4.15 -0.99 -8.64
N ARG A 2 5.38 -0.85 -9.13
CA ARG A 2 6.55 -0.65 -8.29
C ARG A 2 6.70 0.84 -7.97
N VAL A 3 6.28 1.26 -6.78
CA VAL A 3 6.25 2.67 -6.38
C VAL A 3 7.64 3.31 -6.38
N ALA A 4 8.68 2.56 -5.98
CA ALA A 4 10.08 3.03 -6.02
C ALA A 4 10.60 3.41 -7.42
N ALA A 5 9.92 3.00 -8.50
CA ALA A 5 10.23 3.37 -9.88
C ALA A 5 9.36 4.52 -10.41
N LYS A 6 8.52 5.10 -9.56
CA LYS A 6 7.58 6.17 -9.89
C LYS A 6 7.99 7.48 -9.19
N LYS A 7 7.64 8.59 -9.82
CA LYS A 7 7.83 9.92 -9.23
C LYS A 7 6.55 10.32 -8.53
N VAL A 8 6.51 10.22 -7.22
CA VAL A 8 5.39 10.65 -6.38
C VAL A 8 5.94 11.55 -5.28
N ALA A 9 5.72 12.85 -5.40
CA ALA A 9 6.08 13.80 -4.36
C ALA A 9 5.13 13.69 -3.16
N PRO A 10 5.59 13.90 -1.93
CA PRO A 10 4.72 14.01 -0.75
C PRO A 10 3.64 15.08 -0.93
N CYS A 11 2.50 14.88 -0.26
CA CYS A 11 1.44 15.90 -0.26
C CYS A 11 1.92 17.19 0.40
N SER A 12 1.74 18.33 -0.28
CA SER A 12 2.12 19.65 0.23
C SER A 12 1.00 20.37 0.98
N ALA A 13 -0.11 19.68 1.25
CA ALA A 13 -1.26 20.16 2.02
C ALA A 13 -1.85 21.54 1.54
N ARG A 14 -1.74 21.80 0.23
CA ARG A 14 -2.21 23.10 -0.33
C ARG A 14 -3.71 23.15 -0.58
N TYR A 15 -4.44 22.05 -0.36
CA TYR A 15 -5.87 21.92 -0.66
C TYR A 15 -6.27 22.21 -2.13
N TYR A 16 -5.29 22.35 -3.03
CA TYR A 16 -5.52 22.63 -4.44
C TYR A 16 -6.49 21.64 -5.08
N CYS A 17 -6.34 20.35 -4.78
CA CYS A 17 -7.20 19.30 -5.33
C CYS A 17 -8.67 19.46 -4.93
N ARG A 18 -8.96 20.00 -3.74
CA ARG A 18 -10.33 20.24 -3.28
C ARG A 18 -11.06 21.28 -4.15
N ASP A 19 -10.32 22.31 -4.56
CA ASP A 19 -10.90 23.45 -5.30
C ASP A 19 -10.81 23.22 -6.83
N HIS A 20 -10.19 22.11 -7.28
CA HIS A 20 -9.95 21.78 -8.70
C HIS A 20 -10.42 20.35 -9.06
N SER A 21 -11.58 19.93 -8.56
CA SER A 21 -12.23 18.65 -8.93
C SER A 21 -11.30 17.43 -8.81
N GLY A 22 -10.50 17.35 -7.74
CA GLY A 22 -9.59 16.24 -7.49
C GLY A 22 -8.27 16.31 -8.27
N VAL A 23 -8.04 17.32 -9.07
CA VAL A 23 -6.75 17.51 -9.78
C VAL A 23 -5.68 17.99 -8.80
N CYS A 24 -4.55 17.26 -8.69
CA CYS A 24 -3.45 17.67 -7.84
C CYS A 24 -2.56 18.73 -8.49
N ALA A 25 -2.01 19.64 -7.67
CA ALA A 25 -1.04 20.63 -8.14
C ALA A 25 0.30 19.99 -8.59
N HIS A 26 0.68 18.85 -8.00
CA HIS A 26 1.85 18.09 -8.46
C HIS A 26 1.56 17.40 -9.79
N LYS A 27 2.47 17.57 -10.74
CA LYS A 27 2.43 16.91 -12.06
C LYS A 27 3.43 15.76 -12.05
N ASP A 28 3.01 14.63 -11.48
CA ASP A 28 3.81 13.44 -11.28
C ASP A 28 2.99 12.17 -11.57
N ASP A 29 3.58 10.99 -11.33
CA ASP A 29 2.94 9.70 -11.64
C ASP A 29 1.71 9.39 -10.77
N MET A 30 1.41 10.20 -9.75
CA MET A 30 0.30 9.90 -8.83
C MET A 30 -1.06 9.90 -9.51
N ALA A 31 -1.27 10.73 -10.52
CA ALA A 31 -2.54 10.78 -11.25
C ALA A 31 -2.88 9.42 -11.91
N GLU A 32 -1.88 8.79 -12.54
CA GLU A 32 -2.00 7.45 -13.14
C GLU A 32 -2.23 6.38 -12.05
N ILE A 33 -1.46 6.44 -10.96
CA ILE A 33 -1.56 5.48 -9.86
C ILE A 33 -2.95 5.54 -9.24
N LEU A 34 -3.44 6.74 -8.93
CA LEU A 34 -4.75 6.93 -8.31
C LEU A 34 -5.89 6.45 -9.22
N GLN A 35 -5.80 6.71 -10.53
CA GLN A 35 -6.80 6.20 -11.46
C GLN A 35 -6.83 4.66 -11.45
N LYS A 36 -5.67 4.00 -11.46
CA LYS A 36 -5.58 2.54 -11.35
C LYS A 36 -6.14 1.99 -10.03
N MET A 37 -5.96 2.72 -8.93
CA MET A 37 -6.56 2.33 -7.63
C MET A 37 -8.09 2.47 -7.66
N ILE A 38 -8.62 3.48 -8.35
CA ILE A 38 -10.07 3.67 -8.52
C ILE A 38 -10.67 2.55 -9.38
N ASP A 39 -9.98 2.18 -10.46
CA ASP A 39 -10.48 1.20 -11.43
C ASP A 39 -10.34 -0.27 -10.97
N ALA A 40 -9.43 -0.55 -10.06
CA ALA A 40 -9.18 -1.90 -9.57
C ALA A 40 -10.25 -2.36 -8.58
N ASP A 41 -10.62 -3.63 -8.60
CA ASP A 41 -11.45 -4.27 -7.57
C ASP A 41 -10.62 -4.71 -6.37
N VAL A 42 -9.37 -5.11 -6.62
CA VAL A 42 -8.41 -5.61 -5.63
C VAL A 42 -7.21 -4.68 -5.52
N ILE A 43 -6.86 -4.29 -4.29
CA ILE A 43 -5.68 -3.50 -3.98
C ILE A 43 -4.75 -4.31 -3.07
N VAL A 44 -3.53 -4.58 -3.55
CA VAL A 44 -2.47 -5.18 -2.75
C VAL A 44 -1.51 -4.08 -2.29
N LEU A 45 -1.45 -3.81 -0.98
CA LEU A 45 -0.47 -2.93 -0.38
C LEU A 45 0.73 -3.76 0.08
N ALA A 46 1.90 -3.47 -0.48
CA ALA A 46 3.13 -4.20 -0.17
C ALA A 46 4.24 -3.23 0.27
N SER A 47 4.84 -3.48 1.42
CA SER A 47 5.93 -2.67 1.97
C SER A 47 6.94 -3.51 2.76
N PRO A 48 8.24 -3.18 2.72
CA PRO A 48 9.15 -3.58 3.78
C PRO A 48 8.80 -2.83 5.07
N VAL A 49 9.24 -3.38 6.21
CA VAL A 49 9.20 -2.65 7.50
C VAL A 49 10.46 -1.80 7.62
N TYR A 50 10.29 -0.50 7.68
CA TYR A 50 11.35 0.45 7.99
C TYR A 50 11.01 1.18 9.29
N PHE A 51 11.83 0.97 10.33
CA PHE A 51 11.59 1.55 11.65
C PHE A 51 10.15 1.32 12.15
N TYR A 52 9.70 0.06 12.08
CA TYR A 52 8.34 -0.39 12.47
C TYR A 52 7.21 0.20 11.63
N SER A 53 7.47 0.79 10.45
CA SER A 53 6.44 1.43 9.63
C SER A 53 6.59 1.06 8.14
N ILE A 54 5.62 1.51 7.34
CA ILE A 54 5.66 1.40 5.88
C ILE A 54 6.77 2.28 5.31
N ASP A 55 7.25 1.94 4.12
CA ASP A 55 8.21 2.78 3.40
C ASP A 55 7.61 4.14 2.99
N ALA A 56 8.47 5.15 2.91
CA ALA A 56 8.06 6.52 2.64
C ALA A 56 7.41 6.68 1.26
N GLN A 57 7.81 5.88 0.27
CA GLN A 57 7.28 5.94 -1.08
C GLN A 57 5.81 5.51 -1.11
N LEU A 58 5.48 4.39 -0.46
CA LEU A 58 4.10 3.93 -0.35
C LEU A 58 3.26 4.89 0.50
N LYS A 59 3.84 5.45 1.59
CA LYS A 59 3.14 6.46 2.39
C LYS A 59 2.80 7.70 1.57
N ALA A 60 3.70 8.15 0.70
CA ALA A 60 3.43 9.27 -0.19
C ALA A 60 2.26 8.96 -1.16
N VAL A 61 2.18 7.74 -1.69
CA VAL A 61 1.03 7.30 -2.52
C VAL A 61 -0.26 7.36 -1.72
N ILE A 62 -0.29 6.74 -0.52
CA ILE A 62 -1.47 6.73 0.35
C ILE A 62 -1.94 8.16 0.64
N ASP A 63 -1.04 9.05 1.08
CA ASP A 63 -1.38 10.43 1.40
C ASP A 63 -1.93 11.20 0.20
N ARG A 64 -1.42 10.89 -0.98
CA ARG A 64 -1.82 11.56 -2.22
C ARG A 64 -3.15 11.06 -2.78
N THR A 65 -3.70 9.93 -2.28
CA THR A 65 -5.07 9.51 -2.63
C THR A 65 -6.10 10.54 -2.20
N VAL A 66 -5.80 11.38 -1.21
CA VAL A 66 -6.69 12.46 -0.71
C VAL A 66 -7.33 13.30 -1.82
N ALA A 67 -6.70 13.40 -2.97
CA ALA A 67 -7.21 14.17 -4.10
C ALA A 67 -8.58 13.65 -4.61
N ARG A 68 -8.78 12.32 -4.61
CA ARG A 68 -10.01 11.65 -5.10
C ARG A 68 -10.34 10.41 -4.25
N TRP A 69 -10.00 10.41 -2.95
CA TRP A 69 -10.10 9.23 -2.11
C TRP A 69 -11.54 8.67 -1.99
N LEU A 70 -12.56 9.52 -2.10
CA LEU A 70 -13.97 9.10 -2.09
C LEU A 70 -14.36 8.26 -3.31
N GLU A 71 -13.56 8.25 -4.36
CA GLU A 71 -13.77 7.42 -5.54
C GLU A 71 -13.13 6.03 -5.39
N VAL A 72 -12.17 5.88 -4.45
CA VAL A 72 -11.61 4.58 -4.07
C VAL A 72 -12.58 3.93 -3.10
N LYS A 73 -13.47 3.06 -3.57
CA LYS A 73 -14.52 2.43 -2.77
C LYS A 73 -14.77 0.98 -3.21
N ASN A 74 -15.38 0.18 -2.31
CA ASN A 74 -15.72 -1.22 -2.57
C ASN A 74 -14.50 -2.03 -3.02
N LYS A 75 -13.39 -1.98 -2.24
CA LYS A 75 -12.12 -2.62 -2.57
C LYS A 75 -11.83 -3.80 -1.66
N GLU A 76 -11.32 -4.88 -2.26
CA GLU A 76 -10.70 -5.97 -1.53
C GLU A 76 -9.23 -5.64 -1.27
N PHE A 77 -8.80 -5.65 -0.02
CA PHE A 77 -7.43 -5.34 0.37
C PHE A 77 -6.66 -6.60 0.77
N TYR A 78 -5.45 -6.73 0.22
CA TYR A 78 -4.44 -7.68 0.65
C TYR A 78 -3.19 -6.94 1.10
N TYR A 79 -2.53 -7.43 2.14
CA TYR A 79 -1.32 -6.80 2.68
C TYR A 79 -0.14 -7.76 2.61
N ILE A 80 0.97 -7.27 2.07
CA ILE A 80 2.24 -8.00 2.02
C ILE A 80 3.30 -7.18 2.74
N ILE A 81 3.85 -7.74 3.82
CA ILE A 81 4.87 -7.10 4.65
C ILE A 81 6.12 -7.97 4.65
N THR A 82 7.29 -7.38 4.43
CA THR A 82 8.57 -8.06 4.58
C THR A 82 9.44 -7.35 5.60
N MET A 83 10.19 -8.10 6.41
CA MET A 83 11.04 -7.52 7.44
C MET A 83 12.26 -8.39 7.75
N ALA A 84 13.33 -7.74 8.22
CA ALA A 84 14.54 -8.40 8.69
C ALA A 84 14.32 -9.12 10.02
N ASP A 85 13.49 -8.55 10.90
CA ASP A 85 13.19 -9.09 12.22
C ASP A 85 12.44 -10.44 12.10
N ASN A 86 12.73 -11.35 13.03
CA ASN A 86 12.01 -12.62 13.17
C ASN A 86 10.72 -12.49 13.99
N GLU A 87 10.65 -11.47 14.85
CA GLU A 87 9.49 -11.24 15.72
C GLU A 87 8.34 -10.65 14.90
N ARG A 88 7.28 -11.44 14.75
CA ARG A 88 6.12 -11.07 13.92
C ARG A 88 5.45 -9.76 14.36
N THR A 89 5.50 -9.44 15.64
CA THR A 89 4.96 -8.21 16.23
C THR A 89 5.64 -6.93 15.72
N SER A 90 6.85 -7.04 15.18
CA SER A 90 7.53 -5.91 14.55
C SER A 90 6.81 -5.39 13.28
N ALA A 91 5.86 -6.16 12.74
CA ALA A 91 5.01 -5.74 11.63
C ALA A 91 3.73 -4.99 12.05
N ASP A 92 3.37 -4.98 13.34
CA ASP A 92 2.06 -4.54 13.81
C ASP A 92 1.76 -3.07 13.45
N THR A 93 2.74 -2.19 13.59
CA THR A 93 2.57 -0.76 13.22
C THR A 93 2.42 -0.59 11.72
N THR A 94 3.19 -1.35 10.92
CA THR A 94 3.06 -1.35 9.45
C THR A 94 1.66 -1.82 9.02
N LEU A 95 1.18 -2.90 9.63
CA LEU A 95 -0.17 -3.41 9.40
C LEU A 95 -1.24 -2.41 9.82
N SER A 96 -1.06 -1.74 10.95
CA SER A 96 -1.96 -0.68 11.43
C SER A 96 -2.02 0.50 10.45
N CYS A 97 -0.90 0.87 9.81
CA CYS A 97 -0.89 1.89 8.77
C CYS A 97 -1.75 1.48 7.55
N PHE A 98 -1.68 0.22 7.12
CA PHE A 98 -2.49 -0.28 6.02
C PHE A 98 -3.98 -0.30 6.37
N ARG A 99 -4.32 -0.81 7.55
CA ARG A 99 -5.70 -0.84 8.05
C ARG A 99 -6.28 0.55 8.20
N GLY A 100 -5.51 1.50 8.76
CA GLY A 100 -5.95 2.88 8.88
C GLY A 100 -6.26 3.55 7.53
N TYR A 101 -5.57 3.16 6.45
CA TYR A 101 -5.95 3.60 5.10
C TYR A 101 -7.23 2.90 4.62
N ALA A 102 -7.32 1.58 4.78
CA ALA A 102 -8.50 0.82 4.37
C ALA A 102 -9.76 1.27 5.11
N ASP A 103 -9.66 1.61 6.39
CA ASP A 103 -10.77 2.15 7.21
C ASP A 103 -11.33 3.46 6.65
N CYS A 104 -10.53 4.22 5.89
CA CYS A 104 -10.97 5.42 5.18
C CYS A 104 -11.64 5.12 3.83
N VAL A 105 -11.62 3.89 3.35
CA VAL A 105 -12.18 3.47 2.05
C VAL A 105 -13.55 2.85 2.26
N ASP A 106 -14.59 3.49 1.75
CA ASP A 106 -15.97 2.99 1.86
C ASP A 106 -16.11 1.62 1.18
N GLY A 107 -16.69 0.65 1.90
CA GLY A 107 -16.85 -0.72 1.41
C GLY A 107 -15.54 -1.52 1.29
N ALA A 108 -14.47 -1.12 2.00
CA ALA A 108 -13.22 -1.89 2.05
C ALA A 108 -13.39 -3.21 2.81
N VAL A 109 -12.79 -4.28 2.27
CA VAL A 109 -12.77 -5.61 2.91
C VAL A 109 -11.33 -6.11 2.97
N GLU A 110 -10.80 -6.35 4.18
CA GLU A 110 -9.52 -7.04 4.36
C GLU A 110 -9.68 -8.53 4.02
N LYS A 111 -8.93 -9.01 3.04
CA LYS A 111 -9.03 -10.39 2.52
C LYS A 111 -7.85 -11.26 2.92
N GLY A 112 -6.67 -10.67 3.14
CA GLY A 112 -5.53 -11.46 3.53
C GLY A 112 -4.27 -10.66 3.86
N ILE A 113 -3.41 -11.30 4.68
CA ILE A 113 -2.16 -10.72 5.17
C ILE A 113 -1.06 -11.74 5.02
N ILE A 114 0.05 -11.33 4.40
CA ILE A 114 1.29 -12.09 4.31
C ILE A 114 2.40 -11.30 5.02
N ILE A 115 3.07 -11.96 5.97
CA ILE A 115 4.24 -11.39 6.66
C ILE A 115 5.43 -12.32 6.44
N GLY A 116 6.42 -11.83 5.70
CA GLY A 116 7.72 -12.46 5.50
C GLY A 116 8.73 -11.94 6.50
N SER A 117 8.92 -12.65 7.61
CA SER A 117 9.90 -12.33 8.66
C SER A 117 11.28 -12.90 8.35
N GLY A 118 12.34 -12.32 8.92
CA GLY A 118 13.71 -12.80 8.82
C GLY A 118 14.33 -12.71 7.42
N VAL A 119 13.85 -11.79 6.58
CA VAL A 119 14.29 -11.64 5.18
C VAL A 119 15.06 -10.33 4.97
N TYR A 120 16.33 -10.34 5.36
CA TYR A 120 17.22 -9.19 5.19
C TYR A 120 17.86 -9.12 3.80
N GLU A 121 18.31 -10.27 3.27
CA GLU A 121 19.03 -10.32 2.01
C GLU A 121 18.09 -10.46 0.79
N PRO A 122 18.43 -9.84 -0.36
CA PRO A 122 17.67 -9.99 -1.58
C PRO A 122 17.48 -11.46 -1.98
N GLY A 123 16.25 -11.84 -2.30
CA GLY A 123 15.89 -13.19 -2.74
C GLY A 123 15.63 -14.19 -1.61
N LYS A 124 15.99 -13.91 -0.37
CA LYS A 124 15.77 -14.82 0.77
C LYS A 124 14.29 -15.15 0.97
N VAL A 125 13.41 -14.23 0.66
CA VAL A 125 11.95 -14.41 0.72
C VAL A 125 11.44 -15.60 -0.09
N ARG A 126 12.16 -16.01 -1.16
CA ARG A 126 11.76 -17.13 -2.04
C ARG A 126 11.71 -18.48 -1.35
N ASN A 127 12.46 -18.62 -0.25
CA ASN A 127 12.66 -19.89 0.46
C ASN A 127 11.90 -19.97 1.79
N ILE A 128 11.01 -19.03 2.07
CA ILE A 128 10.20 -19.02 3.29
C ILE A 128 8.74 -19.34 3.01
N PRO A 129 7.99 -19.86 3.99
CA PRO A 129 6.58 -20.24 3.82
C PRO A 129 5.68 -19.10 3.29
N ALA A 130 6.00 -17.84 3.61
CA ALA A 130 5.26 -16.67 3.16
C ALA A 130 5.15 -16.57 1.62
N MET A 131 6.15 -17.07 0.87
CA MET A 131 6.09 -17.10 -0.59
C MET A 131 5.00 -18.03 -1.10
N VAL A 132 4.90 -19.24 -0.52
CA VAL A 132 3.86 -20.22 -0.88
C VAL A 132 2.48 -19.68 -0.49
N GLN A 133 2.36 -19.10 0.70
CA GLN A 133 1.12 -18.49 1.17
C GLN A 133 0.66 -17.35 0.24
N ALA A 134 1.58 -16.49 -0.19
CA ALA A 134 1.26 -15.39 -1.12
C ALA A 134 0.77 -15.94 -2.47
N TYR A 135 1.40 -16.98 -2.99
CA TYR A 135 0.98 -17.62 -4.24
C TYR A 135 -0.43 -18.22 -4.12
N GLN A 136 -0.68 -19.00 -3.07
CA GLN A 136 -2.00 -19.59 -2.81
C GLN A 136 -3.10 -18.53 -2.62
N MET A 137 -2.78 -17.45 -1.91
CA MET A 137 -3.68 -16.31 -1.71
C MET A 137 -4.02 -15.64 -3.04
N GLY A 138 -3.04 -15.41 -3.91
CA GLY A 138 -3.26 -14.80 -5.22
C GLY A 138 -4.04 -15.70 -6.21
N GLN A 139 -4.06 -17.03 -6.00
CA GLN A 139 -4.90 -17.93 -6.80
C GLN A 139 -6.39 -17.85 -6.43
N ASN A 140 -6.71 -17.35 -5.24
CA ASN A 140 -8.05 -17.28 -4.69
C ASN A 140 -8.59 -15.83 -4.59
N ALA A 141 -7.85 -14.86 -5.14
CA ALA A 141 -8.20 -13.45 -5.13
C ALA A 141 -9.07 -13.05 -6.32
#